data_4d9360bdaec8fcc530e02ee3821785f0
#
_entry.id   4d9360bdaec8fcc530e02ee3821785f0
#
_cell.length_a   1.000
_cell.length_b   1.000
_cell.length_c   1.000
_cell.angle_alpha   90.00
_cell.angle_beta   90.00
_cell.angle_gamma   90.00
#
_symmetry.space_group_name_H-M   'P 1'
#
loop_
_entity.id
_entity.type
_entity.pdbx_description
1 polymer ?
#
loop_
_entity_poly.entity_id
_entity_poly.type
_entity_poly.pdbx_seq_one_letter_code
_entity_poly.pdbx_strand_id
1 'polypeptide(L)'
;WLNKVKYDNEGNRIRGNVCLEVYLPSRGTCLLQHINLGSCVYGDIPKAFVQGMQELCELHGKTGVGASGEYLPSVVDRQVGLGMLGLANLLRRYGVTYKQFGEALEQYIDGKTVKSPAYRLVYAIDEGINKAAYVARQHDMVRAFAIAPTASCSYRSKDLDGYTSTP
;
A
#
# COMPACT_ATOMS: atom_id res chain seq x y z
N TRP A 1 3.02 22.58 -10.90
CA TRP A 1 3.42 21.20 -10.60
C TRP A 1 2.20 20.27 -10.50
N LEU A 2 1.21 20.59 -9.68
CA LEU A 2 -0.04 19.83 -9.51
C LEU A 2 -0.93 19.80 -10.76
N ASN A 3 -0.74 20.72 -11.68
CA ASN A 3 -1.50 20.83 -12.92
C ASN A 3 -0.89 20.09 -14.11
N LYS A 4 0.24 19.37 -13.90
CA LYS A 4 0.79 18.55 -14.97
C LYS A 4 -0.19 17.47 -15.35
N VAL A 5 -0.58 17.45 -16.60
CA VAL A 5 -1.35 16.36 -17.19
C VAL A 5 -0.46 15.13 -17.25
N LYS A 6 -0.93 14.03 -16.69
CA LYS A 6 -0.30 12.72 -16.84
C LYS A 6 -1.20 11.80 -17.65
N TYR A 7 -0.56 10.87 -18.34
CA TYR A 7 -1.23 9.82 -19.08
C TYR A 7 -0.72 8.47 -18.58
N ASP A 8 -1.60 7.48 -18.51
CA ASP A 8 -1.20 6.11 -18.26
C ASP A 8 -0.58 5.47 -19.52
N ASN A 9 -0.17 4.21 -19.40
CA ASN A 9 0.46 3.48 -20.51
C ASN A 9 -0.48 3.24 -21.70
N GLU A 10 -1.79 3.38 -21.51
CA GLU A 10 -2.83 3.24 -22.52
C GLU A 10 -3.24 4.59 -23.13
N GLY A 11 -2.59 5.68 -22.73
CA GLY A 11 -2.87 7.02 -23.22
C GLY A 11 -4.06 7.71 -22.53
N ASN A 12 -4.61 7.16 -21.44
CA ASN A 12 -5.69 7.77 -20.71
C ASN A 12 -5.16 8.86 -19.77
N ARG A 13 -5.87 9.98 -19.73
CA ARG A 13 -5.55 11.09 -18.83
C ARG A 13 -5.83 10.71 -17.38
N ILE A 14 -4.84 10.87 -16.50
CA ILE A 14 -4.94 10.61 -15.08
C ILE A 14 -4.53 11.83 -14.26
N ARG A 15 -5.12 11.98 -13.08
CA ARG A 15 -4.83 13.04 -12.11
C ARG A 15 -4.74 12.48 -10.70
N GLY A 16 -4.02 13.20 -9.82
CA GLY A 16 -3.96 12.85 -8.40
C GLY A 16 -5.30 13.07 -7.70
N ASN A 17 -5.60 12.21 -6.72
CA ASN A 17 -6.68 12.45 -5.77
C ASN A 17 -6.33 13.62 -4.83
N VAL A 18 -7.23 13.93 -3.88
CA VAL A 18 -7.05 15.07 -2.95
C VAL A 18 -5.76 14.97 -2.12
N CYS A 19 -5.43 13.78 -1.64
CA CYS A 19 -4.22 13.54 -0.83
C CYS A 19 -2.98 13.20 -1.67
N LEU A 20 -3.11 13.12 -2.98
CA LEU A 20 -2.03 12.92 -3.98
C LEU A 20 -1.31 11.57 -3.91
N GLU A 21 -1.87 10.58 -3.26
CA GLU A 21 -1.28 9.23 -3.20
C GLU A 21 -1.68 8.31 -4.35
N VAL A 22 -2.77 8.63 -5.08
CA VAL A 22 -3.29 7.82 -6.19
C VAL A 22 -3.48 8.66 -7.44
N TYR A 23 -3.12 8.12 -8.59
CA TYR A 23 -3.52 8.68 -9.88
C TYR A 23 -4.75 7.96 -10.42
N LEU A 24 -5.76 8.73 -10.79
CA LEU A 24 -7.07 8.24 -11.21
C LEU A 24 -7.48 8.82 -12.56
N PRO A 25 -8.17 8.03 -13.42
CA PRO A 25 -8.91 8.56 -14.56
C PRO A 25 -10.13 9.33 -14.07
N SER A 26 -10.77 10.09 -14.97
CA SER A 26 -12.07 10.70 -14.68
C SER A 26 -13.09 9.62 -14.32
N ARG A 27 -13.87 9.85 -13.27
CA ARG A 27 -14.86 8.90 -12.71
C ARG A 27 -14.22 7.60 -12.14
N GLY A 28 -12.92 7.59 -11.91
CA GLY A 28 -12.24 6.48 -11.24
C GLY A 28 -12.56 6.44 -9.75
N THR A 29 -12.50 5.25 -9.16
CA THR A 29 -12.73 5.03 -7.73
C THR A 29 -11.41 4.99 -6.96
N CYS A 30 -11.27 5.82 -5.94
CA CYS A 30 -10.13 5.82 -5.02
C CYS A 30 -10.36 4.79 -3.91
N LEU A 31 -10.08 3.53 -4.18
CA LEU A 31 -10.25 2.43 -3.24
C LEU A 31 -8.92 2.09 -2.57
N LEU A 32 -8.88 2.23 -1.24
CA LEU A 32 -7.68 2.10 -0.45
C LEU A 32 -7.84 1.06 0.66
N GLN A 33 -6.75 0.36 0.96
CA GLN A 33 -6.59 -0.47 2.15
C GLN A 33 -5.15 -0.36 2.65
N HIS A 34 -4.96 -0.42 3.97
CA HIS A 34 -3.64 -0.25 4.56
C HIS A 34 -3.36 -1.36 5.57
N ILE A 35 -2.17 -1.94 5.47
CA ILE A 35 -1.68 -2.94 6.42
C ILE A 35 -1.19 -2.22 7.67
N ASN A 36 -1.74 -2.59 8.83
CA ASN A 36 -1.21 -2.11 10.11
C ASN A 36 0.04 -2.92 10.49
N LEU A 37 1.20 -2.44 10.13
CA LEU A 37 2.47 -3.09 10.44
C LEU A 37 2.71 -3.23 11.95
N GLY A 38 2.16 -2.33 12.76
CA GLY A 38 2.24 -2.42 14.22
C GLY A 38 1.54 -3.64 14.80
N SER A 39 0.58 -4.21 14.07
CA SER A 39 -0.14 -5.43 14.45
C SER A 39 0.46 -6.72 13.87
N CYS A 40 1.58 -6.62 13.15
CA CYS A 40 2.26 -7.75 12.56
C CYS A 40 3.50 -8.14 13.36
N VAL A 41 3.75 -9.44 13.50
CA VAL A 41 5.08 -9.95 13.75
C VAL A 41 5.81 -10.17 12.42
N TYR A 42 7.13 -10.27 12.46
CA TYR A 42 7.98 -10.37 11.27
C TYR A 42 7.45 -11.37 10.22
N GLY A 43 7.11 -12.59 10.64
CA GLY A 43 6.66 -13.66 9.74
C GLY A 43 5.26 -13.45 9.13
N ASP A 44 4.46 -12.55 9.70
CA ASP A 44 3.09 -12.29 9.22
C ASP A 44 3.03 -11.18 8.16
N ILE A 45 4.08 -10.37 8.06
CA ILE A 45 4.09 -9.21 7.15
C ILE A 45 3.79 -9.62 5.71
N PRO A 46 4.47 -10.61 5.10
CA PRO A 46 4.17 -10.99 3.71
C PRO A 46 2.74 -11.50 3.52
N LYS A 47 2.21 -12.25 4.50
CA LYS A 47 0.84 -12.76 4.45
C LYS A 47 -0.19 -11.65 4.54
N ALA A 48 0.04 -10.66 5.41
CA ALA A 48 -0.85 -9.50 5.55
C ALA A 48 -0.95 -8.71 4.25
N PHE A 49 0.16 -8.48 3.55
CA PHE A 49 0.16 -7.82 2.25
C PHE A 49 -0.61 -8.61 1.19
N VAL A 50 -0.43 -9.93 1.12
CA VAL A 50 -1.15 -10.79 0.18
C VAL A 50 -2.64 -10.76 0.45
N GLN A 51 -3.05 -10.96 1.70
CA GLN A 51 -4.45 -10.94 2.11
C GLN A 51 -5.07 -9.57 1.85
N GLY A 52 -4.39 -8.49 2.24
CA GLY A 52 -4.88 -7.13 2.01
C GLY A 52 -5.09 -6.81 0.54
N MET A 53 -4.19 -7.23 -0.34
CA MET A 53 -4.35 -7.04 -1.78
C MET A 53 -5.50 -7.88 -2.34
N GLN A 54 -5.64 -9.13 -1.89
CA GLN A 54 -6.73 -10.01 -2.31
C GLN A 54 -8.09 -9.41 -1.97
N GLU A 55 -8.27 -9.01 -0.71
CA GLU A 55 -9.51 -8.38 -0.24
C GLU A 55 -9.83 -7.07 -0.98
N LEU A 56 -8.79 -6.26 -1.22
CA LEU A 56 -8.93 -4.98 -1.93
C LEU A 56 -9.36 -5.18 -3.38
N CYS A 57 -8.76 -6.13 -4.08
CA CYS A 57 -9.14 -6.46 -5.46
C CYS A 57 -10.54 -7.06 -5.55
N GLU A 58 -10.92 -7.93 -4.62
CA GLU A 58 -12.28 -8.49 -4.54
C GLU A 58 -13.33 -7.40 -4.29
N LEU A 59 -13.03 -6.44 -3.40
CA LEU A 59 -13.90 -5.31 -3.14
C LEU A 59 -14.01 -4.41 -4.38
N HIS A 60 -12.90 -4.15 -5.06
CA HIS A 60 -12.86 -3.39 -6.31
C HIS A 60 -13.78 -4.00 -7.37
N GLY A 61 -13.79 -5.32 -7.50
CA GLY A 61 -14.67 -6.02 -8.44
C GLY A 61 -16.17 -5.83 -8.17
N LYS A 62 -16.52 -5.33 -6.98
CA LYS A 62 -17.90 -5.05 -6.57
C LYS A 62 -18.28 -3.57 -6.66
N THR A 63 -17.35 -2.73 -7.08
CA THR A 63 -17.55 -1.28 -7.23
C THR A 63 -17.90 -0.88 -8.67
N GLY A 64 -18.12 0.39 -8.92
CA GLY A 64 -18.40 0.91 -10.27
C GLY A 64 -19.72 0.42 -10.85
N VAL A 65 -20.63 -0.01 -10.01
CA VAL A 65 -21.90 -0.58 -10.41
C VAL A 65 -22.98 0.51 -10.50
N GLY A 66 -23.80 0.38 -11.50
CA GLY A 66 -24.98 1.19 -11.69
C GLY A 66 -25.03 1.91 -13.03
N ALA A 67 -26.23 2.23 -13.44
CA ALA A 67 -26.52 2.91 -14.69
C ALA A 67 -26.30 4.43 -14.62
N SER A 68 -25.95 4.97 -13.44
CA SER A 68 -25.78 6.42 -13.23
C SER A 68 -24.63 7.04 -14.03
N GLY A 69 -23.62 6.23 -14.37
CA GLY A 69 -22.41 6.69 -15.03
C GLY A 69 -21.51 7.58 -14.16
N GLU A 70 -21.76 7.64 -12.86
CA GLU A 70 -20.93 8.44 -11.92
C GLU A 70 -19.52 7.87 -11.78
N TYR A 71 -19.41 6.55 -11.81
CA TYR A 71 -18.14 5.82 -11.71
C TYR A 71 -17.91 4.94 -12.92
N LEU A 72 -16.64 4.71 -13.23
CA LEU A 72 -16.26 3.75 -14.27
C LEU A 72 -16.57 2.33 -13.80
N PRO A 73 -16.95 1.43 -14.71
CA PRO A 73 -17.01 0.00 -14.41
C PRO A 73 -15.66 -0.53 -13.93
N SER A 74 -15.65 -1.47 -12.99
CA SER A 74 -14.43 -2.04 -12.42
C SER A 74 -13.49 -2.68 -13.45
N VAL A 75 -14.04 -3.19 -14.55
CA VAL A 75 -13.27 -3.76 -15.67
C VAL A 75 -12.50 -2.70 -16.49
N VAL A 76 -12.87 -1.43 -16.34
CA VAL A 76 -12.21 -0.28 -17.01
C VAL A 76 -11.31 0.44 -16.02
N ASP A 77 -11.81 0.65 -14.80
CA ASP A 77 -11.13 1.34 -13.69
C ASP A 77 -10.27 0.34 -12.93
N ARG A 78 -9.05 0.10 -13.41
CA ARG A 78 -8.16 -0.96 -12.92
C ARG A 78 -7.04 -0.42 -12.02
N GLN A 79 -7.41 0.33 -10.97
CA GLN A 79 -6.47 0.74 -9.93
C GLN A 79 -7.06 0.55 -8.54
N VAL A 80 -6.20 0.21 -7.61
CA VAL A 80 -6.44 0.16 -6.17
C VAL A 80 -5.23 0.76 -5.46
N GLY A 81 -5.32 1.00 -4.16
CA GLY A 81 -4.20 1.53 -3.39
C GLY A 81 -4.00 0.74 -2.10
N LEU A 82 -3.16 -0.30 -2.14
CA LEU A 82 -2.69 -0.95 -0.93
C LEU A 82 -1.49 -0.20 -0.37
N GLY A 83 -1.56 0.21 0.88
CA GLY A 83 -0.50 0.89 1.61
C GLY A 83 -0.23 0.27 2.97
N MET A 84 0.44 1.02 3.81
CA MET A 84 0.79 0.58 5.17
C MET A 84 0.72 1.75 6.15
N LEU A 85 0.47 1.42 7.41
CA LEU A 85 0.56 2.32 8.55
C LEU A 85 1.26 1.60 9.71
N GLY A 86 1.56 2.31 10.78
CA GLY A 86 2.18 1.70 11.97
C GLY A 86 3.64 1.30 11.80
N LEU A 87 4.38 1.88 10.85
CA LEU A 87 5.80 1.58 10.68
C LEU A 87 6.60 1.91 11.94
N ALA A 88 6.38 3.07 12.56
CA ALA A 88 7.08 3.43 13.79
C ALA A 88 6.82 2.44 14.92
N ASN A 89 5.60 1.92 15.04
CA ASN A 89 5.24 0.88 16.00
C ASN A 89 6.00 -0.43 15.76
N LEU A 90 6.09 -0.84 14.50
CA LEU A 90 6.87 -2.02 14.11
C LEU A 90 8.35 -1.85 14.47
N LEU A 91 8.94 -0.72 14.07
CA LEU A 91 10.36 -0.42 14.34
C LEU A 91 10.65 -0.41 15.84
N ARG A 92 9.78 0.24 16.64
CA ARG A 92 9.91 0.27 18.09
C ARG A 92 9.95 -1.14 18.71
N ARG A 93 9.07 -2.03 18.27
CA ARG A 93 9.02 -3.41 18.75
C ARG A 93 10.34 -4.15 18.54
N TYR A 94 10.98 -3.94 17.41
CA TYR A 94 12.24 -4.60 17.07
C TYR A 94 13.49 -3.81 17.47
N GLY A 95 13.33 -2.69 18.20
CA GLY A 95 14.43 -1.85 18.63
C GLY A 95 15.20 -1.20 17.49
N VAL A 96 14.52 -0.91 16.39
CA VAL A 96 15.10 -0.33 15.17
C VAL A 96 14.73 1.14 15.08
N THR A 97 15.72 1.99 14.86
CA THR A 97 15.50 3.41 14.57
C THR A 97 15.18 3.63 13.08
N TYR A 98 14.55 4.77 12.74
CA TYR A 98 14.33 5.16 11.35
C TYR A 98 15.62 5.23 10.55
N LYS A 99 16.71 5.72 11.17
CA LYS A 99 18.03 5.77 10.54
C LYS A 99 18.52 4.36 10.17
N GLN A 100 18.47 3.42 11.09
CA GLN A 100 18.85 2.03 10.84
C GLN A 100 17.99 1.37 9.76
N PHE A 101 16.68 1.67 9.76
CA PHE A 101 15.78 1.19 8.73
C PHE A 101 16.13 1.74 7.35
N GLY A 102 16.40 3.06 7.25
CA GLY A 102 16.83 3.70 6.02
C GLY A 102 18.15 3.14 5.48
N GLU A 103 19.16 2.99 6.35
CA GLU A 103 20.45 2.37 6.00
C GLU A 103 20.27 0.92 5.51
N ALA A 104 19.40 0.15 6.16
CA ALA A 104 19.10 -1.21 5.74
C ALA A 104 18.39 -1.26 4.38
N LEU A 105 17.51 -0.30 4.10
CA LEU A 105 16.84 -0.16 2.81
C LEU A 105 17.84 0.15 1.70
N GLU A 106 18.77 1.08 1.93
CA GLU A 106 19.86 1.38 0.98
C GLU A 106 20.71 0.14 0.70
N GLN A 107 21.12 -0.57 1.75
CA GLN A 107 21.89 -1.83 1.62
C GLN A 107 21.12 -2.88 0.81
N TYR A 108 19.82 -2.99 1.04
CA TYR A 108 18.95 -3.93 0.32
C TYR A 108 18.88 -3.57 -1.18
N ILE A 109 18.67 -2.30 -1.51
CA ILE A 109 18.64 -1.80 -2.89
C ILE A 109 19.97 -2.03 -3.60
N ASP A 110 21.09 -1.85 -2.89
CA ASP A 110 22.45 -2.12 -3.39
C ASP A 110 22.77 -3.62 -3.55
N GLY A 111 21.84 -4.52 -3.23
CA GLY A 111 22.05 -5.96 -3.30
C GLY A 111 22.96 -6.53 -2.20
N LYS A 112 23.24 -5.76 -1.15
CA LYS A 112 24.03 -6.21 0.00
C LYS A 112 23.16 -7.03 0.95
N THR A 113 23.66 -8.15 1.42
CA THR A 113 22.98 -8.94 2.46
C THR A 113 23.62 -8.67 3.81
N VAL A 114 22.80 -8.17 4.76
CA VAL A 114 23.24 -7.80 6.10
C VAL A 114 22.40 -8.51 7.15
N LYS A 115 23.07 -9.07 8.17
CA LYS A 115 22.39 -9.71 9.31
C LYS A 115 22.04 -8.64 10.37
N SER A 116 20.90 -8.00 10.24
CA SER A 116 20.39 -7.06 11.24
C SER A 116 18.87 -7.14 11.37
N PRO A 117 18.29 -6.76 12.52
CA PRO A 117 16.83 -6.66 12.66
C PRO A 117 16.20 -5.73 11.61
N ALA A 118 16.83 -4.57 11.34
CA ALA A 118 16.37 -3.62 10.34
C ALA A 118 16.31 -4.22 8.94
N TYR A 119 17.36 -4.92 8.53
CA TYR A 119 17.41 -5.58 7.21
C TYR A 119 16.31 -6.66 7.07
N ARG A 120 16.06 -7.44 8.14
CA ARG A 120 14.99 -8.44 8.15
C ARG A 120 13.60 -7.82 7.96
N LEU A 121 13.36 -6.65 8.55
CA LEU A 121 12.09 -5.92 8.37
C LEU A 121 11.95 -5.40 6.94
N VAL A 122 12.99 -4.82 6.37
CA VAL A 122 13.01 -4.38 4.96
C VAL A 122 12.69 -5.56 4.05
N TYR A 123 13.37 -6.69 4.24
CA TYR A 123 13.17 -7.91 3.45
C TYR A 123 11.72 -8.41 3.53
N ALA A 124 11.14 -8.47 4.73
CA ALA A 124 9.77 -8.95 4.92
C ALA A 124 8.72 -8.02 4.25
N ILE A 125 8.94 -6.71 4.33
CA ILE A 125 8.05 -5.73 3.67
C ILE A 125 8.17 -5.86 2.15
N ASP A 126 9.38 -5.93 1.61
CA ASP A 126 9.60 -6.10 0.17
C ASP A 126 9.01 -7.42 -0.35
N GLU A 127 9.21 -8.52 0.37
CA GLU A 127 8.59 -9.80 0.05
C GLU A 127 7.06 -9.69 0.01
N GLY A 128 6.48 -9.01 0.99
CA GLY A 128 5.05 -8.73 1.05
C GLY A 128 4.55 -7.93 -0.15
N ILE A 129 5.24 -6.86 -0.49
CA ILE A 129 4.92 -6.01 -1.64
C ILE A 129 5.01 -6.80 -2.94
N ASN A 130 6.06 -7.57 -3.15
CA ASN A 130 6.24 -8.38 -4.37
C ASN A 130 5.16 -9.44 -4.53
N LYS A 131 4.79 -10.14 -3.46
CA LYS A 131 3.69 -11.11 -3.46
C LYS A 131 2.33 -10.44 -3.70
N ALA A 132 2.08 -9.30 -3.07
CA ALA A 132 0.87 -8.53 -3.30
C ALA A 132 0.78 -7.99 -4.74
N ALA A 133 1.90 -7.56 -5.31
CA ALA A 133 1.96 -7.16 -6.71
C ALA A 133 1.61 -8.29 -7.68
N TYR A 134 2.00 -9.52 -7.34
CA TYR A 134 1.58 -10.69 -8.10
C TYR A 134 0.06 -10.87 -8.04
N VAL A 135 -0.55 -10.79 -6.85
CA VAL A 135 -2.01 -10.85 -6.68
C VAL A 135 -2.71 -9.76 -7.49
N ALA A 136 -2.23 -8.52 -7.41
CA ALA A 136 -2.81 -7.41 -8.18
C ALA A 136 -2.79 -7.67 -9.69
N ARG A 137 -1.72 -8.25 -10.22
CA ARG A 137 -1.63 -8.63 -11.64
C ARG A 137 -2.61 -9.73 -12.02
N GLN A 138 -2.90 -10.68 -11.12
CA GLN A 138 -3.92 -11.71 -11.36
C GLN A 138 -5.34 -11.12 -11.45
N HIS A 139 -5.56 -9.93 -10.91
CA HIS A 139 -6.80 -9.16 -10.98
C HIS A 139 -6.75 -8.04 -12.04
N ASP A 140 -5.78 -8.08 -12.95
CA ASP A 140 -5.60 -7.10 -14.03
C ASP A 140 -5.42 -5.64 -13.57
N MET A 141 -4.95 -5.42 -12.35
CA MET A 141 -4.69 -4.07 -11.85
C MET A 141 -3.47 -3.44 -12.55
N VAL A 142 -3.62 -2.22 -13.01
CA VAL A 142 -2.54 -1.43 -13.65
C VAL A 142 -1.78 -0.56 -12.64
N ARG A 143 -2.42 -0.19 -11.53
CA ARG A 143 -1.83 0.50 -10.38
C ARG A 143 -2.41 -0.12 -9.12
N ALA A 144 -1.58 -0.46 -8.14
CA ALA A 144 -2.03 -1.27 -7.01
C ALA A 144 -1.58 -0.77 -5.63
N PHE A 145 -0.63 0.14 -5.55
CA PHE A 145 -0.06 0.59 -4.28
C PHE A 145 -0.19 2.10 -4.09
N ALA A 146 -0.52 2.48 -2.86
CA ALA A 146 -0.56 3.87 -2.45
C ALA A 146 -0.40 3.98 -0.93
N ILE A 147 0.34 4.98 -0.46
CA ILE A 147 0.45 5.29 0.97
C ILE A 147 -0.35 6.55 1.23
N ALA A 148 -1.56 6.36 1.78
CA ALA A 148 -2.44 7.45 2.17
C ALA A 148 -2.09 8.01 3.57
N PRO A 149 -2.59 9.19 3.94
CA PRO A 149 -2.35 9.78 5.26
C PRO A 149 -2.82 8.94 6.44
N THR A 150 -3.87 8.15 6.29
CA THR A 150 -4.41 7.18 7.27
C THR A 150 -4.75 7.73 8.67
N ALA A 151 -4.98 9.04 8.82
CA ALA A 151 -5.19 9.64 10.13
C ALA A 151 -6.28 8.96 10.96
N SER A 152 -7.50 8.82 10.42
CA SER A 152 -8.63 8.18 11.13
C SER A 152 -8.38 6.69 11.40
N CYS A 153 -7.77 5.98 10.46
CA CYS A 153 -7.43 4.57 10.63
C CYS A 153 -6.39 4.39 11.73
N SER A 154 -5.37 5.24 11.79
CA SER A 154 -4.33 5.19 12.81
C SER A 154 -4.89 5.39 14.20
N TYR A 155 -5.78 6.37 14.39
CA TYR A 155 -6.40 6.65 15.69
C TYR A 155 -7.28 5.50 16.20
N ARG A 156 -7.85 4.70 15.32
CA ARG A 156 -8.71 3.56 15.65
C ARG A 156 -7.95 2.24 15.75
N SER A 157 -6.69 2.23 15.38
CA SER A 157 -5.85 1.02 15.32
C SER A 157 -4.88 0.98 16.48
N LYS A 158 -4.60 -0.23 16.95
CA LYS A 158 -3.61 -0.51 17.99
C LYS A 158 -2.51 -1.41 17.43
N ASP A 159 -1.32 -1.27 17.96
CA ASP A 159 -0.28 -2.27 17.78
C ASP A 159 -0.45 -3.46 18.73
N LEU A 160 0.42 -4.47 18.65
CA LEU A 160 0.35 -5.66 19.51
C LEU A 160 0.64 -5.35 20.97
N ASP A 161 1.25 -4.21 21.28
CA ASP A 161 1.56 -3.78 22.66
C ASP A 161 0.48 -2.85 23.23
N GLY A 162 -0.60 -2.59 22.46
CA GLY A 162 -1.73 -1.76 22.88
C GLY A 162 -1.55 -0.26 22.64
N TYR A 163 -0.46 0.17 21.99
CA TYR A 163 -0.26 1.58 21.60
C TYR A 163 -1.01 1.92 20.32
N THR A 164 -1.44 3.16 20.20
CA THR A 164 -2.05 3.67 18.98
C THR A 164 -1.08 3.56 17.81
N SER A 165 -1.56 3.04 16.69
CA SER A 165 -0.74 2.94 15.47
C SER A 165 -0.44 4.32 14.91
N THR A 166 0.77 4.51 14.40
CA THR A 166 1.16 5.75 13.70
C THR A 166 0.63 5.75 12.26
N PRO A 167 0.28 6.93 11.74
CA PRO A 167 -0.13 7.05 10.34
C PRO A 167 1.00 6.77 9.36
#